data_29dc73515f12bc2f04aab1a91d34e901
#
_entry.id   29dc73515f12bc2f04aab1a91d34e901
#
_cell.length_a   1.000
_cell.length_b   1.000
_cell.length_c   1.000
_cell.angle_alpha   90.00
_cell.angle_beta   90.00
_cell.angle_gamma   90.00
#
_symmetry.space_group_name_H-M   'P 1'
#
loop_
_entity.id
_entity.type
_entity.pdbx_description
1 polymer ?
#
loop_
_entity_poly.entity_id
_entity_poly.type
_entity_poly.pdbx_seq_one_letter_code
_entity_poly.pdbx_strand_id
1 'polypeptide(L)'
;MGRFLNPDNGAFSEAVNSEIYIDKTRLLEYTNRVINTTSKFICNSRPRRFGKSMTADMLSAYYSRGCDSKELFKNYEISTVSSYEKNLNKYDVIHFDVQWCMMDAKDTDHVVDYINEGILQELREAYGQIIPDAVRTAYGAMSYIKVATGNKFVVIIDEWDVLIRDEAQNHTLQEAYIDFLRGMFKGTEPSRYIALAYLTGILPIKKLKTQSALNNFEEFTMLDAGRMAPYVGFTEEEVHGLCEQYGCSYEQVKSWYDGYLLEDYQVYNPKAVVSVMLNGKYKSYWSNTGSYEAIVPLINMDFDGLKSAIIEMLSGASVEVDVTSFQNDTVSFANRDDVLTYLIHLGYLAYDQDSRHVFIPNEEIRHELNHAVKRTSWNEMMTFQKESLALLDATLEKDGMEVAKGIEKIHTGYSSTIMYHDENSLSSVLTIAYLSSMQYYFKPIRELPTGRGFADFVYIPKPEYKADYPALVVELKWNKTADTALQQIKDRKYPQSLEPYTGNILLVGINYDKKTKEHSCVIENDKKQ
;
A
#
# COMPACT_ATOMS: atom_id res chain seq x y z
N MET A 1 -0.19 30.04 -21.34
CA MET A 1 -0.65 28.78 -20.75
C MET A 1 -0.68 27.73 -21.84
N GLY A 2 0.05 26.68 -21.66
CA GLY A 2 0.11 25.54 -22.55
C GLY A 2 -0.46 24.29 -21.89
N ARG A 3 -0.50 23.21 -22.63
CA ARG A 3 -0.95 21.90 -22.21
C ARG A 3 0.14 21.17 -21.41
N PHE A 4 1.40 21.38 -21.79
CA PHE A 4 2.59 20.87 -21.12
C PHE A 4 3.32 21.98 -20.35
N LEU A 5 3.42 23.17 -20.95
CA LEU A 5 4.19 24.27 -20.41
C LEU A 5 3.29 25.28 -19.69
N ASN A 6 3.62 25.57 -18.45
CA ASN A 6 2.94 26.54 -17.61
C ASN A 6 1.41 26.36 -17.58
N PRO A 7 0.93 25.16 -17.18
CA PRO A 7 -0.50 24.92 -17.04
C PRO A 7 -1.13 25.87 -16.02
N ASP A 8 -2.46 26.00 -16.06
CA ASP A 8 -3.21 26.79 -15.10
C ASP A 8 -3.37 26.07 -13.74
N ASN A 9 -4.11 26.67 -12.84
CA ASN A 9 -4.38 26.12 -11.51
C ASN A 9 -5.78 25.49 -11.37
N GLY A 10 -6.47 25.25 -12.49
CA GLY A 10 -7.85 24.76 -12.51
C GLY A 10 -8.01 23.42 -11.82
N ALA A 11 -7.16 22.44 -12.13
CA ALA A 11 -7.24 21.11 -11.55
C ALA A 11 -7.10 21.12 -10.01
N PHE A 12 -6.16 21.89 -9.48
CA PHE A 12 -6.02 22.04 -8.03
C PHE A 12 -7.17 22.86 -7.42
N SER A 13 -7.68 23.87 -8.13
CA SER A 13 -8.86 24.62 -7.70
C SER A 13 -10.10 23.74 -7.58
N GLU A 14 -10.32 22.81 -8.52
CA GLU A 14 -11.39 21.82 -8.42
C GLU A 14 -11.19 20.88 -7.23
N ALA A 15 -9.95 20.43 -7.00
CA ALA A 15 -9.63 19.54 -5.88
C ALA A 15 -9.97 20.20 -4.52
N VAL A 16 -9.59 21.44 -4.30
CA VAL A 16 -9.84 22.14 -3.03
C VAL A 16 -11.31 22.53 -2.83
N ASN A 17 -12.09 22.57 -3.90
CA ASN A 17 -13.54 22.80 -3.85
C ASN A 17 -14.34 21.50 -3.62
N SER A 18 -13.70 20.36 -3.49
CA SER A 18 -14.36 19.10 -3.15
C SER A 18 -14.97 19.15 -1.75
N GLU A 19 -16.07 18.42 -1.53
CA GLU A 19 -16.77 18.38 -0.23
C GLU A 19 -15.85 17.96 0.93
N ILE A 20 -14.89 17.08 0.65
CA ILE A 20 -13.82 16.68 1.57
C ILE A 20 -12.49 16.96 0.88
N TYR A 21 -11.75 17.91 1.41
CA TYR A 21 -10.37 18.20 1.07
C TYR A 21 -9.55 18.30 2.35
N ILE A 22 -8.40 17.62 2.37
CA ILE A 22 -7.42 17.67 3.46
C ILE A 22 -6.20 18.46 2.98
N ASP A 23 -5.81 19.46 3.76
CA ASP A 23 -4.68 20.32 3.43
C ASP A 23 -3.35 19.56 3.49
N LYS A 24 -2.73 19.39 2.35
CA LYS A 24 -1.39 18.78 2.20
C LYS A 24 -0.35 19.79 1.71
N THR A 25 -0.68 21.06 1.74
CA THR A 25 0.18 22.13 1.18
C THR A 25 1.52 22.27 1.92
N ARG A 26 1.69 21.70 3.11
CA ARG A 26 3.01 21.63 3.77
C ARG A 26 4.05 20.81 2.99
N LEU A 27 3.65 19.96 2.07
CA LEU A 27 4.57 19.36 1.11
C LEU A 27 5.40 20.43 0.39
N LEU A 28 4.79 21.57 0.07
CA LEU A 28 5.46 22.69 -0.59
C LEU A 28 6.58 23.32 0.27
N GLU A 29 6.50 23.23 1.59
CA GLU A 29 7.61 23.66 2.45
C GLU A 29 8.85 22.79 2.21
N TYR A 30 8.68 21.47 2.08
CA TYR A 30 9.77 20.57 1.76
C TYR A 30 10.32 20.85 0.35
N THR A 31 9.46 20.92 -0.67
CA THR A 31 9.91 21.17 -2.05
C THR A 31 10.56 22.54 -2.21
N ASN A 32 10.08 23.57 -1.51
CA ASN A 32 10.72 24.89 -1.44
C ASN A 32 12.12 24.87 -0.80
N ARG A 33 12.35 23.95 0.13
CA ARG A 33 13.68 23.79 0.77
C ARG A 33 14.69 23.13 -0.15
N VAL A 34 14.26 22.17 -0.97
CA VAL A 34 15.15 21.42 -1.85
C VAL A 34 15.27 22.00 -3.26
N ILE A 35 14.37 22.89 -3.67
CA ILE A 35 14.42 23.54 -4.99
C ILE A 35 15.77 24.25 -5.20
N ASN A 36 16.37 24.10 -6.38
CA ASN A 36 17.69 24.61 -6.71
C ASN A 36 18.85 24.05 -5.88
N THR A 37 18.66 22.93 -5.17
CA THR A 37 19.73 22.19 -4.46
C THR A 37 20.08 20.89 -5.18
N THR A 38 20.99 20.11 -4.62
CA THR A 38 21.31 18.76 -5.14
C THR A 38 20.21 17.75 -4.90
N SER A 39 19.33 17.95 -3.90
CA SER A 39 18.18 17.08 -3.53
C SER A 39 16.87 17.45 -4.26
N LYS A 40 16.96 18.16 -5.37
CA LYS A 40 15.82 18.65 -6.15
C LYS A 40 15.12 17.61 -7.03
N PHE A 41 15.65 16.41 -7.12
CA PHE A 41 15.09 15.33 -7.91
C PHE A 41 14.32 14.39 -6.97
N ILE A 42 13.01 14.41 -7.03
CA ILE A 42 12.11 13.69 -6.12
C ILE A 42 11.27 12.70 -6.93
N CYS A 43 11.24 11.45 -6.50
CA CYS A 43 10.27 10.46 -6.99
C CYS A 43 9.45 9.96 -5.81
N ASN A 44 8.13 10.20 -5.84
CA ASN A 44 7.22 9.79 -4.78
C ASN A 44 6.22 8.74 -5.30
N SER A 45 6.44 7.49 -4.93
CA SER A 45 5.64 6.35 -5.37
C SER A 45 4.64 5.93 -4.28
N ARG A 46 3.36 5.87 -4.66
CA ARG A 46 2.24 5.45 -3.80
C ARG A 46 1.26 4.61 -4.62
N PRO A 47 0.47 3.74 -3.98
CA PRO A 47 -0.57 3.00 -4.65
C PRO A 47 -1.59 3.91 -5.36
N ARG A 48 -2.45 3.32 -6.16
CA ARG A 48 -3.55 4.06 -6.78
C ARG A 48 -4.45 4.68 -5.72
N ARG A 49 -4.97 5.90 -5.99
CA ARG A 49 -5.96 6.62 -5.17
C ARG A 49 -5.44 7.19 -3.84
N PHE A 50 -4.13 7.28 -3.68
CA PHE A 50 -3.51 7.95 -2.54
C PHE A 50 -3.41 9.48 -2.72
N GLY A 51 -3.87 10.05 -3.82
CA GLY A 51 -3.84 11.50 -4.05
C GLY A 51 -2.60 12.00 -4.79
N LYS A 52 -1.89 11.13 -5.52
CA LYS A 52 -0.68 11.48 -6.29
C LYS A 52 -0.90 12.60 -7.29
N SER A 53 -1.90 12.45 -8.17
CA SER A 53 -2.22 13.47 -9.19
C SER A 53 -2.63 14.79 -8.57
N MET A 54 -3.42 14.77 -7.48
CA MET A 54 -3.75 15.99 -6.73
C MET A 54 -2.51 16.69 -6.17
N THR A 55 -1.51 15.93 -5.74
CA THR A 55 -0.21 16.47 -5.31
C THR A 55 0.55 17.09 -6.48
N ALA A 56 0.56 16.45 -7.65
CA ALA A 56 1.18 16.96 -8.87
C ALA A 56 0.50 18.28 -9.32
N ASP A 57 -0.83 18.32 -9.29
CA ASP A 57 -1.62 19.52 -9.61
C ASP A 57 -1.38 20.67 -8.62
N MET A 58 -1.27 20.35 -7.32
CA MET A 58 -0.91 21.32 -6.28
C MET A 58 0.47 21.95 -6.55
N LEU A 59 1.48 21.13 -6.85
CA LEU A 59 2.82 21.60 -7.18
C LEU A 59 2.81 22.47 -8.45
N SER A 60 2.08 22.04 -9.47
CA SER A 60 1.91 22.77 -10.72
C SER A 60 1.27 24.14 -10.47
N ALA A 61 0.12 24.19 -9.79
CA ALA A 61 -0.57 25.43 -9.45
C ALA A 61 0.29 26.38 -8.62
N TYR A 62 1.13 25.85 -7.74
CA TYR A 62 1.99 26.67 -6.89
C TYR A 62 3.20 27.27 -7.63
N TYR A 63 3.89 26.47 -8.45
CA TYR A 63 5.13 26.91 -9.08
C TYR A 63 4.91 27.62 -10.43
N SER A 64 3.83 27.30 -11.17
CA SER A 64 3.61 27.78 -12.54
C SER A 64 3.46 29.29 -12.60
N ARG A 65 4.29 29.93 -13.44
CA ARG A 65 4.13 31.34 -13.79
C ARG A 65 2.98 31.61 -14.78
N GLY A 66 2.34 30.54 -15.28
CA GLY A 66 1.22 30.65 -16.22
C GLY A 66 -0.08 31.08 -15.56
N CYS A 67 -0.17 31.13 -14.22
CA CYS A 67 -1.35 31.49 -13.47
C CYS A 67 -1.01 32.35 -12.25
N ASP A 68 -2.04 32.97 -11.64
CA ASP A 68 -1.94 33.59 -10.33
C ASP A 68 -2.70 32.73 -9.31
N SER A 69 -1.97 32.13 -8.39
CA SER A 69 -2.53 31.21 -7.38
C SER A 69 -2.51 31.81 -5.98
N LYS A 70 -2.26 33.11 -5.80
CA LYS A 70 -2.15 33.74 -4.49
C LYS A 70 -3.44 33.57 -3.66
N GLU A 71 -4.58 33.84 -4.27
CA GLU A 71 -5.89 33.68 -3.60
C GLU A 71 -6.22 32.21 -3.31
N LEU A 72 -5.77 31.28 -4.18
CA LEU A 72 -6.01 29.84 -4.04
C LEU A 72 -5.29 29.26 -2.80
N PHE A 73 -4.06 29.71 -2.54
CA PHE A 73 -3.24 29.18 -1.43
C PHE A 73 -3.34 29.97 -0.12
N LYS A 74 -3.98 31.16 -0.10
CA LYS A 74 -3.91 32.10 1.05
C LYS A 74 -4.42 31.53 2.38
N ASN A 75 -5.34 30.59 2.34
CA ASN A 75 -5.97 30.00 3.53
C ASN A 75 -5.37 28.65 3.94
N TYR A 76 -4.37 28.15 3.22
CA TYR A 76 -3.72 26.89 3.49
C TYR A 76 -2.43 27.07 4.27
N GLU A 77 -1.97 26.00 4.91
CA GLU A 77 -0.82 26.01 5.81
C GLU A 77 0.46 26.57 5.17
N ILE A 78 0.69 26.32 3.87
CA ILE A 78 1.85 26.85 3.16
C ILE A 78 1.92 28.38 3.19
N SER A 79 0.79 29.08 3.24
CA SER A 79 0.77 30.53 3.25
C SER A 79 1.43 31.15 4.49
N THR A 80 1.54 30.37 5.57
CA THR A 80 2.19 30.78 6.83
C THR A 80 3.70 30.60 6.82
N VAL A 81 4.25 29.91 5.80
CA VAL A 81 5.67 29.58 5.71
C VAL A 81 6.45 30.67 5.01
N SER A 82 7.61 31.05 5.55
CA SER A 82 8.43 32.16 5.03
C SER A 82 8.91 31.98 3.58
N SER A 83 8.97 30.73 3.08
CA SER A 83 9.34 30.41 1.69
C SER A 83 8.19 30.56 0.69
N TYR A 84 6.95 30.79 1.14
CA TYR A 84 5.74 30.82 0.31
C TYR A 84 5.84 31.82 -0.84
N GLU A 85 5.94 33.12 -0.55
CA GLU A 85 5.94 34.16 -1.58
C GLU A 85 7.18 34.12 -2.49
N LYS A 86 8.28 33.55 -2.01
CA LYS A 86 9.52 33.45 -2.75
C LYS A 86 9.39 32.56 -3.99
N ASN A 87 8.57 31.52 -3.89
CA ASN A 87 8.49 30.48 -4.93
C ASN A 87 7.14 30.45 -5.67
N LEU A 88 6.10 31.07 -5.09
CA LEU A 88 4.75 31.09 -5.66
C LEU A 88 4.75 31.73 -7.06
N ASN A 89 4.34 30.97 -8.07
CA ASN A 89 4.22 31.38 -9.48
C ASN A 89 5.52 31.97 -10.09
N LYS A 90 6.68 31.41 -9.76
CA LYS A 90 8.01 31.94 -10.18
C LYS A 90 8.71 31.14 -11.24
N TYR A 91 8.24 29.94 -11.57
CA TYR A 91 8.98 29.02 -12.44
C TYR A 91 8.23 28.72 -13.74
N ASP A 92 8.97 28.36 -14.78
CA ASP A 92 8.43 27.64 -15.91
C ASP A 92 8.17 26.22 -15.45
N VAL A 93 6.91 25.77 -15.52
CA VAL A 93 6.49 24.41 -15.13
C VAL A 93 6.22 23.60 -16.37
N ILE A 94 6.85 22.44 -16.48
CA ILE A 94 6.47 21.39 -17.42
C ILE A 94 5.74 20.32 -16.61
N HIS A 95 4.46 20.06 -16.93
CA HIS A 95 3.63 19.07 -16.25
C HIS A 95 2.89 18.22 -17.28
N PHE A 96 2.98 16.89 -17.13
CA PHE A 96 2.23 15.94 -17.95
C PHE A 96 2.00 14.63 -17.22
N ASP A 97 0.89 13.95 -17.60
CA ASP A 97 0.51 12.61 -17.20
C ASP A 97 0.87 11.64 -18.34
N VAL A 98 1.74 10.68 -18.05
CA VAL A 98 2.22 9.71 -19.05
C VAL A 98 1.10 8.79 -19.51
N GLN A 99 0.17 8.39 -18.62
CA GLN A 99 -0.95 7.54 -18.99
C GLN A 99 -1.88 8.24 -19.99
N TRP A 100 -2.14 9.53 -19.75
CA TRP A 100 -2.93 10.31 -20.68
C TRP A 100 -2.22 10.51 -22.03
N CYS A 101 -0.91 10.79 -22.02
CA CYS A 101 -0.11 10.90 -23.24
C CYS A 101 -0.11 9.61 -24.05
N MET A 102 -0.09 8.45 -23.38
CA MET A 102 -0.18 7.14 -24.02
C MET A 102 -1.52 6.94 -24.74
N MET A 103 -2.61 7.47 -24.19
CA MET A 103 -3.94 7.39 -24.81
C MET A 103 -4.13 8.35 -26.00
N ASP A 104 -3.48 9.52 -25.95
CA ASP A 104 -3.64 10.57 -26.97
C ASP A 104 -2.60 10.47 -28.10
N ALA A 105 -1.51 9.73 -27.90
CA ALA A 105 -0.53 9.42 -28.95
C ALA A 105 -1.18 8.57 -30.05
N LYS A 106 -0.64 8.64 -31.26
CA LYS A 106 -1.11 7.87 -32.42
C LYS A 106 -1.19 6.37 -32.14
N ASP A 107 -0.22 5.86 -31.45
CA ASP A 107 -0.10 4.50 -30.90
C ASP A 107 0.92 4.51 -29.76
N THR A 108 0.99 3.42 -29.01
CA THR A 108 1.85 3.32 -27.82
C THR A 108 3.33 3.48 -28.15
N ASP A 109 3.80 3.01 -29.31
CA ASP A 109 5.22 3.09 -29.71
C ASP A 109 5.69 4.54 -29.95
N HIS A 110 4.77 5.47 -30.22
CA HIS A 110 5.08 6.88 -30.50
C HIS A 110 4.84 7.80 -29.28
N VAL A 111 4.54 7.27 -28.10
CA VAL A 111 4.25 8.11 -26.92
C VAL A 111 5.41 9.00 -26.50
N VAL A 112 6.64 8.50 -26.60
CA VAL A 112 7.84 9.27 -26.24
C VAL A 112 8.05 10.45 -27.19
N ASP A 113 7.87 10.22 -28.49
CA ASP A 113 7.95 11.28 -29.50
C ASP A 113 6.82 12.29 -29.29
N TYR A 114 5.61 11.84 -29.03
CA TYR A 114 4.45 12.69 -28.74
C TYR A 114 4.73 13.65 -27.56
N ILE A 115 5.26 13.13 -26.45
CA ILE A 115 5.62 13.93 -25.26
C ILE A 115 6.72 14.94 -25.64
N ASN A 116 7.80 14.47 -26.27
CA ASN A 116 8.92 15.32 -26.65
C ASN A 116 8.52 16.45 -27.61
N GLU A 117 7.76 16.12 -28.67
CA GLU A 117 7.33 17.09 -29.67
C GLU A 117 6.33 18.10 -29.09
N GLY A 118 5.39 17.64 -28.25
CA GLY A 118 4.42 18.53 -27.60
C GLY A 118 5.10 19.55 -26.70
N ILE A 119 6.02 19.12 -25.84
CA ILE A 119 6.79 20.03 -24.97
C ILE A 119 7.65 20.96 -25.82
N LEU A 120 8.36 20.43 -26.83
CA LEU A 120 9.25 21.23 -27.69
C LEU A 120 8.48 22.28 -28.47
N GLN A 121 7.30 21.95 -29.00
CA GLN A 121 6.42 22.89 -29.69
C GLN A 121 6.04 24.07 -28.78
N GLU A 122 5.52 23.79 -27.58
CA GLU A 122 5.10 24.84 -26.63
C GLU A 122 6.27 25.69 -26.15
N LEU A 123 7.47 25.10 -25.97
CA LEU A 123 8.68 25.85 -25.68
C LEU A 123 9.06 26.78 -26.82
N ARG A 124 8.92 26.35 -28.09
CA ARG A 124 9.15 27.22 -29.26
C ARG A 124 8.13 28.35 -29.37
N GLU A 125 6.86 28.05 -29.07
CA GLU A 125 5.81 29.08 -29.06
C GLU A 125 6.08 30.14 -27.98
N ALA A 126 6.57 29.74 -26.80
CA ALA A 126 6.86 30.65 -25.70
C ALA A 126 8.17 31.41 -25.83
N TYR A 127 9.21 30.78 -26.41
CA TYR A 127 10.58 31.33 -26.42
C TYR A 127 11.16 31.61 -27.82
N GLY A 128 10.42 31.28 -28.86
CA GLY A 128 10.71 31.69 -30.24
C GLY A 128 12.16 31.44 -30.69
N GLN A 129 12.81 32.51 -31.10
CA GLN A 129 14.16 32.48 -31.70
C GLN A 129 15.29 32.02 -30.74
N ILE A 130 15.04 31.89 -29.45
CA ILE A 130 16.03 31.39 -28.49
C ILE A 130 16.41 29.93 -28.78
N ILE A 131 15.48 29.15 -29.34
CA ILE A 131 15.65 27.72 -29.61
C ILE A 131 16.05 27.54 -31.08
N PRO A 132 17.31 27.12 -31.38
CA PRO A 132 17.72 26.85 -32.76
C PRO A 132 16.83 25.79 -33.44
N ASP A 133 16.59 25.96 -34.75
CA ASP A 133 15.79 25.04 -35.54
C ASP A 133 16.32 23.59 -35.54
N ALA A 134 17.61 23.42 -35.35
CA ALA A 134 18.28 22.13 -35.30
C ALA A 134 17.96 21.32 -33.99
N VAL A 135 17.44 21.97 -32.96
CA VAL A 135 17.10 21.31 -31.69
C VAL A 135 15.90 20.39 -31.91
N ARG A 136 16.00 19.14 -31.46
CA ARG A 136 14.96 18.09 -31.64
C ARG A 136 14.39 17.55 -30.32
N THR A 137 14.95 17.98 -29.19
CA THR A 137 14.55 17.47 -27.88
C THR A 137 14.11 18.58 -26.95
N ALA A 138 13.07 18.30 -26.14
CA ALA A 138 12.58 19.24 -25.13
C ALA A 138 13.68 19.66 -24.15
N TYR A 139 14.49 18.71 -23.67
CA TYR A 139 15.61 19.01 -22.77
C TYR A 139 16.72 19.81 -23.42
N GLY A 140 16.96 19.65 -24.73
CA GLY A 140 17.84 20.51 -25.48
C GLY A 140 17.36 21.98 -25.54
N ALA A 141 16.05 22.15 -25.79
CA ALA A 141 15.41 23.47 -25.78
C ALA A 141 15.53 24.16 -24.40
N MET A 142 15.26 23.41 -23.31
CA MET A 142 15.40 23.92 -21.94
C MET A 142 16.80 24.42 -21.63
N SER A 143 17.86 23.76 -22.15
CA SER A 143 19.23 24.18 -21.99
C SER A 143 19.49 25.54 -22.68
N TYR A 144 19.02 25.73 -23.93
CA TYR A 144 19.15 27.02 -24.65
C TYR A 144 18.39 28.15 -23.93
N ILE A 145 17.16 27.88 -23.48
CA ILE A 145 16.36 28.86 -22.74
C ILE A 145 17.08 29.27 -21.46
N LYS A 146 17.62 28.30 -20.71
CA LYS A 146 18.38 28.58 -19.48
C LYS A 146 19.57 29.48 -19.74
N VAL A 147 20.32 29.24 -20.79
CA VAL A 147 21.51 30.07 -21.16
C VAL A 147 21.09 31.49 -21.52
N ALA A 148 20.03 31.66 -22.31
CA ALA A 148 19.57 32.94 -22.79
C ALA A 148 18.84 33.79 -21.75
N THR A 149 18.03 33.18 -20.89
CA THR A 149 17.10 33.89 -19.98
C THR A 149 17.47 33.80 -18.51
N GLY A 150 18.26 32.80 -18.13
CA GLY A 150 18.48 32.47 -16.73
C GLY A 150 17.36 31.67 -16.09
N ASN A 151 16.23 31.43 -16.77
CA ASN A 151 15.09 30.67 -16.24
C ASN A 151 15.45 29.21 -16.02
N LYS A 152 14.87 28.64 -14.98
CA LYS A 152 14.93 27.21 -14.69
C LYS A 152 13.52 26.64 -14.64
N PHE A 153 13.44 25.34 -14.83
CA PHE A 153 12.19 24.61 -14.96
C PHE A 153 11.88 23.79 -13.71
N VAL A 154 10.62 23.77 -13.33
CA VAL A 154 10.04 22.74 -12.48
C VAL A 154 9.40 21.70 -13.41
N VAL A 155 9.82 20.45 -13.31
CA VAL A 155 9.27 19.37 -14.15
C VAL A 155 8.49 18.40 -13.26
N ILE A 156 7.22 18.20 -13.59
CA ILE A 156 6.29 17.34 -12.88
C ILE A 156 5.81 16.26 -13.85
N ILE A 157 6.01 14.99 -13.50
CA ILE A 157 5.55 13.86 -14.31
C ILE A 157 4.65 12.99 -13.44
N ASP A 158 3.36 12.92 -13.81
CA ASP A 158 2.42 12.00 -13.17
C ASP A 158 2.38 10.66 -13.91
N GLU A 159 2.11 9.58 -13.16
CA GLU A 159 2.11 8.17 -13.63
C GLU A 159 3.37 7.82 -14.45
N TRP A 160 4.56 8.28 -13.97
CA TRP A 160 5.83 8.11 -14.69
C TRP A 160 6.14 6.67 -15.07
N ASP A 161 5.64 5.71 -14.30
CA ASP A 161 5.95 4.28 -14.41
C ASP A 161 4.99 3.49 -15.29
N VAL A 162 3.96 4.11 -15.87
CA VAL A 162 2.91 3.42 -16.62
C VAL A 162 3.46 2.60 -17.79
N LEU A 163 4.44 3.14 -18.54
CA LEU A 163 5.07 2.44 -19.66
C LEU A 163 5.94 1.26 -19.21
N ILE A 164 6.48 1.31 -17.99
CA ILE A 164 7.24 0.22 -17.41
C ILE A 164 6.31 -0.90 -16.93
N ARG A 165 5.17 -0.52 -16.33
CA ARG A 165 4.21 -1.42 -15.70
C ARG A 165 3.25 -2.07 -16.71
N ASP A 166 2.65 -1.25 -17.58
CA ASP A 166 1.54 -1.69 -18.43
C ASP A 166 2.05 -2.19 -19.80
N GLU A 167 3.25 -1.77 -20.24
CA GLU A 167 3.91 -2.19 -21.47
C GLU A 167 5.15 -3.08 -21.19
N ALA A 168 5.07 -3.96 -20.20
CA ALA A 168 6.18 -4.78 -19.70
C ALA A 168 6.88 -5.64 -20.78
N GLN A 169 6.19 -5.98 -21.86
CA GLN A 169 6.73 -6.77 -22.98
C GLN A 169 7.38 -5.90 -24.08
N ASN A 170 7.13 -4.59 -24.09
CA ASN A 170 7.64 -3.69 -25.12
C ASN A 170 8.98 -3.05 -24.70
N HIS A 171 10.05 -3.85 -24.75
CA HIS A 171 11.38 -3.41 -24.33
C HIS A 171 11.91 -2.21 -25.13
N THR A 172 11.59 -2.12 -26.43
CA THR A 172 12.03 -1.00 -27.27
C THR A 172 11.44 0.32 -26.80
N LEU A 173 10.15 0.32 -26.50
CA LEU A 173 9.47 1.51 -25.97
C LEU A 173 10.01 1.87 -24.58
N GLN A 174 10.21 0.89 -23.70
CA GLN A 174 10.78 1.13 -22.38
C GLN A 174 12.19 1.74 -22.45
N GLU A 175 13.06 1.23 -23.33
CA GLU A 175 14.40 1.79 -23.54
C GLU A 175 14.33 3.23 -24.05
N ALA A 176 13.49 3.50 -25.05
CA ALA A 176 13.29 4.86 -25.57
C ALA A 176 12.80 5.83 -24.49
N TYR A 177 11.87 5.39 -23.65
CA TYR A 177 11.35 6.19 -22.55
C TYR A 177 12.41 6.45 -21.46
N ILE A 178 13.16 5.43 -21.08
CA ILE A 178 14.27 5.56 -20.11
C ILE A 178 15.33 6.52 -20.66
N ASP A 179 15.64 6.45 -21.94
CA ASP A 179 16.62 7.36 -22.57
C ASP A 179 16.10 8.80 -22.62
N PHE A 180 14.81 9.01 -22.85
CA PHE A 180 14.19 10.33 -22.75
C PHE A 180 14.30 10.88 -21.32
N LEU A 181 13.96 10.09 -20.29
CA LEU A 181 14.11 10.51 -18.88
C LEU A 181 15.58 10.78 -18.50
N ARG A 182 16.52 9.99 -19.02
CA ARG A 182 17.96 10.23 -18.84
C ARG A 182 18.38 11.57 -19.44
N GLY A 183 17.96 11.85 -20.68
CA GLY A 183 18.24 13.12 -21.34
C GLY A 183 17.70 14.31 -20.55
N MET A 184 16.52 14.15 -19.96
CA MET A 184 15.86 15.18 -19.17
C MET A 184 16.49 15.42 -17.79
N PHE A 185 16.97 14.37 -17.10
CA PHE A 185 17.31 14.47 -15.67
C PHE A 185 18.75 14.09 -15.31
N LYS A 186 19.49 13.35 -16.15
CA LYS A 186 20.80 12.82 -15.78
C LYS A 186 21.96 13.61 -16.38
N GLY A 187 22.96 13.90 -15.55
CA GLY A 187 24.19 14.57 -15.96
C GLY A 187 24.27 16.02 -15.51
N THR A 188 25.30 16.72 -16.00
CA THR A 188 25.58 18.10 -15.58
C THR A 188 24.64 19.12 -16.21
N GLU A 189 24.22 18.92 -17.46
CA GLU A 189 23.36 19.88 -18.15
C GLU A 189 21.95 19.95 -17.52
N PRO A 190 21.24 18.83 -17.26
CA PRO A 190 19.97 18.86 -16.52
C PRO A 190 20.06 19.60 -15.17
N SER A 191 21.16 19.46 -14.45
CA SER A 191 21.36 20.17 -13.19
C SER A 191 21.40 21.70 -13.33
N ARG A 192 21.66 22.25 -14.52
CA ARG A 192 21.68 23.70 -14.78
C ARG A 192 20.29 24.26 -15.02
N TYR A 193 19.44 23.56 -15.78
CA TYR A 193 18.13 24.08 -16.17
C TYR A 193 16.98 23.57 -15.30
N ILE A 194 17.13 22.46 -14.57
CA ILE A 194 16.12 21.98 -13.62
C ILE A 194 16.24 22.73 -12.29
N ALA A 195 15.14 23.33 -11.85
CA ALA A 195 15.00 23.86 -10.50
C ALA A 195 14.49 22.78 -9.52
N LEU A 196 13.48 22.00 -9.94
CA LEU A 196 12.88 20.89 -9.22
C LEU A 196 12.37 19.87 -10.23
N ALA A 197 12.52 18.58 -9.95
CA ALA A 197 11.83 17.51 -10.64
C ALA A 197 11.01 16.73 -9.62
N TYR A 198 9.73 16.51 -9.90
CA TYR A 198 8.83 15.73 -9.08
C TYR A 198 8.12 14.70 -9.95
N LEU A 199 8.48 13.44 -9.75
CA LEU A 199 7.85 12.31 -10.44
C LEU A 199 6.93 11.61 -9.47
N THR A 200 5.74 11.23 -9.93
CA THR A 200 4.83 10.42 -9.14
C THR A 200 4.30 9.23 -9.95
N GLY A 201 4.18 8.10 -9.29
CA GLY A 201 3.79 6.83 -9.87
C GLY A 201 3.51 5.79 -8.78
N ILE A 202 3.54 4.52 -9.14
CA ILE A 202 3.37 3.39 -8.23
C ILE A 202 4.72 2.75 -7.91
N LEU A 203 5.56 2.55 -8.93
CA LEU A 203 6.81 1.80 -8.81
C LEU A 203 8.00 2.68 -8.44
N PRO A 204 9.00 2.12 -7.73
CA PRO A 204 10.23 2.82 -7.39
C PRO A 204 11.13 3.05 -8.62
N ILE A 205 11.69 4.26 -8.75
CA ILE A 205 12.47 4.63 -9.95
C ILE A 205 13.87 4.00 -10.01
N LYS A 206 14.46 3.70 -8.85
CA LYS A 206 15.83 3.13 -8.78
C LYS A 206 15.91 1.66 -9.15
N LYS A 207 14.77 0.96 -9.21
CA LYS A 207 14.68 -0.47 -9.53
C LYS A 207 14.49 -0.76 -11.02
N LEU A 208 14.81 0.20 -11.89
CA LEU A 208 14.86 0.00 -13.33
C LEU A 208 16.03 -0.91 -13.72
N LYS A 209 15.83 -1.88 -14.61
CA LYS A 209 16.83 -2.87 -15.08
C LYS A 209 18.17 -2.29 -15.54
N THR A 210 18.16 -1.08 -16.08
CA THR A 210 19.36 -0.41 -16.54
C THR A 210 20.11 0.20 -15.36
N GLN A 211 21.21 -0.40 -14.97
CA GLN A 211 22.06 0.10 -13.89
C GLN A 211 22.27 1.62 -13.98
N SER A 212 21.93 2.30 -12.90
CA SER A 212 22.15 3.74 -12.71
C SER A 212 21.39 4.71 -13.63
N ALA A 213 20.25 4.32 -14.24
CA ALA A 213 19.54 5.23 -15.15
C ALA A 213 19.18 6.58 -14.50
N LEU A 214 18.51 6.54 -13.35
CA LEU A 214 17.97 7.71 -12.63
C LEU A 214 18.31 7.68 -11.12
N ASN A 215 19.53 7.30 -10.80
CA ASN A 215 20.00 7.17 -9.40
C ASN A 215 20.18 8.49 -8.67
N ASN A 216 20.02 9.63 -9.35
CA ASN A 216 20.07 10.97 -8.77
C ASN A 216 18.74 11.40 -8.10
N PHE A 217 17.68 10.61 -8.24
CA PHE A 217 16.42 10.87 -7.57
C PHE A 217 16.47 10.44 -6.10
N GLU A 218 15.96 11.30 -5.22
CA GLU A 218 15.53 10.92 -3.87
C GLU A 218 14.17 10.25 -4.00
N GLU A 219 14.09 9.02 -3.51
CA GLU A 219 12.95 8.14 -3.75
C GLU A 219 12.19 7.90 -2.45
N PHE A 220 10.87 8.03 -2.52
CA PHE A 220 9.93 7.81 -1.42
C PHE A 220 8.88 6.80 -1.85
N THR A 221 8.85 5.65 -1.21
CA THR A 221 8.03 4.50 -1.64
C THR A 221 7.15 3.97 -0.51
N MET A 222 6.45 2.86 -0.74
CA MET A 222 5.74 2.13 0.32
C MET A 222 6.68 1.36 1.25
N LEU A 223 7.94 1.16 0.84
CA LEU A 223 8.97 0.50 1.66
C LEU A 223 9.80 1.49 2.48
N ASP A 224 9.95 2.71 1.99
CA ASP A 224 10.71 3.80 2.60
C ASP A 224 10.04 5.11 2.18
N ALA A 225 9.16 5.61 3.02
CA ALA A 225 8.36 6.80 2.73
C ALA A 225 9.05 8.09 3.16
N GLY A 226 10.02 7.98 4.07
CA GLY A 226 10.78 9.09 4.57
C GLY A 226 9.91 10.30 4.93
N ARG A 227 10.38 11.48 4.57
CA ARG A 227 9.68 12.75 4.85
C ARG A 227 8.37 12.94 4.08
N MET A 228 8.08 12.09 3.10
CA MET A 228 6.85 12.17 2.30
C MET A 228 5.68 11.40 2.93
N ALA A 229 5.92 10.63 4.01
CA ALA A 229 4.92 9.80 4.65
C ALA A 229 3.57 10.51 4.91
N PRO A 230 3.50 11.72 5.53
CA PRO A 230 2.24 12.36 5.87
C PRO A 230 1.56 13.10 4.71
N TYR A 231 2.24 13.27 3.56
CA TYR A 231 1.75 14.21 2.53
C TYR A 231 0.95 13.54 1.41
N VAL A 232 1.07 12.22 1.22
CA VAL A 232 0.33 11.50 0.18
C VAL A 232 -0.38 10.30 0.82
N GLY A 233 -1.70 10.41 0.89
CA GLY A 233 -2.59 9.61 1.74
C GLY A 233 -3.16 10.46 2.89
N PHE A 234 -4.09 9.91 3.66
CA PHE A 234 -4.61 10.54 4.87
C PHE A 234 -3.95 9.94 6.11
N THR A 235 -3.51 10.78 7.03
CA THR A 235 -2.96 10.33 8.33
C THR A 235 -4.08 9.92 9.29
N GLU A 236 -3.74 9.17 10.32
CA GLU A 236 -4.68 8.74 11.38
C GLU A 236 -5.39 9.94 12.04
N GLU A 237 -4.66 11.01 12.33
CA GLU A 237 -5.21 12.23 12.93
C GLU A 237 -6.26 12.90 12.03
N GLU A 238 -5.97 13.01 10.73
CA GLU A 238 -6.89 13.57 9.73
C GLU A 238 -8.15 12.70 9.60
N VAL A 239 -8.00 11.38 9.59
CA VAL A 239 -9.12 10.44 9.52
C VAL A 239 -9.98 10.50 10.78
N HIS A 240 -9.35 10.62 11.95
CA HIS A 240 -10.08 10.79 13.21
C HIS A 240 -10.94 12.06 13.18
N GLY A 241 -10.36 13.20 12.75
CA GLY A 241 -11.11 14.46 12.58
C GLY A 241 -12.28 14.34 11.60
N LEU A 242 -12.10 13.62 10.48
CA LEU A 242 -13.19 13.34 9.54
C LEU A 242 -14.28 12.46 10.16
N CYS A 243 -13.93 11.44 10.95
CA CYS A 243 -14.91 10.61 11.66
C CYS A 243 -15.77 11.42 12.61
N GLU A 244 -15.17 12.33 13.36
CA GLU A 244 -15.91 13.25 14.25
C GLU A 244 -16.85 14.17 13.45
N GLN A 245 -16.36 14.73 12.35
CA GLN A 245 -17.13 15.67 11.51
C GLN A 245 -18.34 14.99 10.84
N TYR A 246 -18.17 13.76 10.35
CA TYR A 246 -19.19 13.04 9.57
C TYR A 246 -19.99 12.02 10.40
N GLY A 247 -19.69 11.86 11.69
CA GLY A 247 -20.39 10.94 12.59
C GLY A 247 -20.15 9.47 12.28
N CYS A 248 -18.98 9.12 11.70
CA CYS A 248 -18.57 7.77 11.42
C CYS A 248 -17.86 7.14 12.62
N SER A 249 -18.00 5.83 12.81
CA SER A 249 -17.23 5.10 13.84
C SER A 249 -15.76 4.99 13.42
N TYR A 250 -14.86 5.63 14.17
CA TYR A 250 -13.43 5.58 13.92
C TYR A 250 -12.90 4.13 13.95
N GLU A 251 -13.33 3.31 14.91
CA GLU A 251 -12.92 1.90 15.02
C GLU A 251 -13.29 1.09 13.77
N GLN A 252 -14.47 1.34 13.19
CA GLN A 252 -14.87 0.69 11.94
C GLN A 252 -14.07 1.20 10.75
N VAL A 253 -13.84 2.52 10.65
CA VAL A 253 -12.98 3.10 9.59
C VAL A 253 -11.57 2.53 9.68
N LYS A 254 -11.01 2.44 10.89
CA LYS A 254 -9.70 1.84 11.16
C LYS A 254 -9.66 0.38 10.69
N SER A 255 -10.59 -0.45 11.11
CA SER A 255 -10.65 -1.85 10.70
C SER A 255 -10.73 -2.05 9.18
N TRP A 256 -11.48 -1.18 8.49
CA TRP A 256 -11.73 -1.33 7.06
C TRP A 256 -10.64 -0.73 6.16
N TYR A 257 -9.95 0.35 6.58
CA TYR A 257 -9.16 1.17 5.66
C TYR A 257 -7.76 1.54 6.16
N ASP A 258 -7.38 1.19 7.39
CA ASP A 258 -6.04 1.42 7.95
C ASP A 258 -5.03 0.37 7.47
N GLY A 259 -3.82 0.41 8.02
CA GLY A 259 -2.83 -0.67 7.99
C GLY A 259 -1.58 -0.38 7.17
N TYR A 260 -1.38 0.83 6.67
CA TYR A 260 -0.12 1.22 6.05
C TYR A 260 0.68 2.10 7.03
N LEU A 261 1.61 1.47 7.75
CA LEU A 261 2.58 2.20 8.58
C LEU A 261 3.72 2.70 7.69
N LEU A 262 3.78 4.01 7.48
CA LEU A 262 4.83 4.68 6.73
C LEU A 262 5.62 5.57 7.68
N GLU A 263 6.83 5.18 8.03
CA GLU A 263 7.59 5.75 9.15
C GLU A 263 6.74 5.71 10.45
N ASP A 264 6.52 6.85 11.06
CA ASP A 264 5.72 6.98 12.29
C ASP A 264 4.22 7.25 12.01
N TYR A 265 3.77 7.21 10.74
CA TYR A 265 2.42 7.57 10.36
C TYR A 265 1.59 6.36 9.92
N GLN A 266 0.43 6.17 10.55
CA GLN A 266 -0.63 5.35 9.98
C GLN A 266 -1.27 6.13 8.84
N VAL A 267 -1.25 5.55 7.63
CA VAL A 267 -1.72 6.21 6.41
C VAL A 267 -2.86 5.41 5.78
N TYR A 268 -3.92 6.11 5.44
CA TYR A 268 -5.15 5.57 4.87
C TYR A 268 -5.29 5.94 3.39
N ASN A 269 -6.00 5.09 2.64
CA ASN A 269 -6.38 5.43 1.26
C ASN A 269 -7.46 6.53 1.26
N PRO A 270 -7.18 7.74 0.73
CA PRO A 270 -8.13 8.84 0.70
C PRO A 270 -9.47 8.50 0.04
N LYS A 271 -9.45 7.76 -1.08
CA LYS A 271 -10.67 7.43 -1.82
C LYS A 271 -11.63 6.57 -1.00
N ALA A 272 -11.11 5.59 -0.27
CA ALA A 272 -11.91 4.74 0.60
C ALA A 272 -12.49 5.55 1.77
N VAL A 273 -11.64 6.36 2.44
CA VAL A 273 -12.07 7.21 3.56
C VAL A 273 -13.13 8.22 3.12
N VAL A 274 -12.90 9.00 2.06
CA VAL A 274 -13.90 9.95 1.54
C VAL A 274 -15.20 9.24 1.20
N SER A 275 -15.11 8.06 0.57
CA SER A 275 -16.31 7.32 0.18
C SER A 275 -17.13 6.84 1.37
N VAL A 276 -16.51 6.38 2.47
CA VAL A 276 -17.26 5.98 3.67
C VAL A 276 -17.83 7.18 4.41
N MET A 277 -17.10 8.30 4.50
CA MET A 277 -17.62 9.54 5.11
C MET A 277 -18.91 10.01 4.42
N LEU A 278 -18.90 10.03 3.07
CA LEU A 278 -20.06 10.51 2.30
C LEU A 278 -21.22 9.51 2.23
N ASN A 279 -20.96 8.20 2.31
CA ASN A 279 -21.98 7.17 2.10
C ASN A 279 -22.44 6.49 3.40
N GLY A 280 -21.68 6.57 4.50
CA GLY A 280 -21.96 5.91 5.77
C GLY A 280 -21.95 4.37 5.71
N LYS A 281 -21.33 3.77 4.67
CA LYS A 281 -21.31 2.32 4.45
C LYS A 281 -19.89 1.78 4.42
N TYR A 282 -19.60 0.82 5.27
CA TYR A 282 -18.32 0.10 5.32
C TYR A 282 -18.34 -1.04 4.31
N LYS A 283 -17.56 -0.92 3.27
CA LYS A 283 -17.44 -1.90 2.17
C LYS A 283 -16.16 -1.65 1.38
N SER A 284 -15.78 -2.56 0.47
CA SER A 284 -14.71 -2.26 -0.47
C SER A 284 -15.15 -1.16 -1.45
N TYR A 285 -14.37 -0.09 -1.49
CA TYR A 285 -14.40 0.96 -2.50
C TYR A 285 -13.28 0.80 -3.52
N TRP A 286 -12.34 -0.11 -3.24
CA TRP A 286 -11.23 -0.46 -4.13
C TRP A 286 -11.71 -1.20 -5.38
N SER A 287 -12.67 -2.12 -5.24
CA SER A 287 -13.18 -3.00 -6.29
C SER A 287 -13.99 -2.30 -7.40
N ASN A 288 -14.49 -1.10 -7.16
CA ASN A 288 -15.31 -0.37 -8.14
C ASN A 288 -14.60 -0.04 -9.47
N THR A 289 -13.34 -0.48 -9.65
CA THR A 289 -12.50 -0.13 -10.81
C THR A 289 -11.73 -1.32 -11.40
N GLY A 290 -12.17 -2.57 -11.17
CA GLY A 290 -11.55 -3.76 -11.79
C GLY A 290 -10.16 -4.13 -11.27
N SER A 291 -9.74 -3.58 -10.12
CA SER A 291 -8.37 -3.74 -9.62
C SER A 291 -8.00 -5.17 -9.22
N TYR A 292 -8.96 -6.03 -8.84
CA TYR A 292 -8.65 -7.44 -8.55
C TYR A 292 -8.19 -8.22 -9.80
N GLU A 293 -8.59 -7.82 -11.01
CA GLU A 293 -8.13 -8.45 -12.25
C GLU A 293 -6.62 -8.31 -12.44
N ALA A 294 -6.04 -7.23 -11.93
CA ALA A 294 -4.60 -7.00 -11.98
C ALA A 294 -3.79 -7.93 -11.05
N ILE A 295 -4.37 -8.38 -9.91
CA ILE A 295 -3.65 -9.26 -8.98
C ILE A 295 -3.80 -10.75 -9.29
N VAL A 296 -4.85 -11.15 -10.00
CA VAL A 296 -5.07 -12.55 -10.34
C VAL A 296 -3.88 -13.19 -11.06
N PRO A 297 -3.27 -12.59 -12.10
CA PRO A 297 -2.09 -13.14 -12.72
C PRO A 297 -0.90 -13.25 -11.74
N LEU A 298 -0.73 -12.27 -10.85
CA LEU A 298 0.39 -12.21 -9.92
C LEU A 298 0.33 -13.32 -8.88
N ILE A 299 -0.82 -13.51 -8.22
CA ILE A 299 -0.98 -14.55 -7.19
C ILE A 299 -1.00 -15.96 -7.76
N ASN A 300 -1.21 -16.11 -9.08
CA ASN A 300 -1.16 -17.38 -9.78
C ASN A 300 0.22 -17.72 -10.39
N MET A 301 1.22 -16.87 -10.22
CA MET A 301 2.58 -17.20 -10.63
C MET A 301 3.04 -18.44 -9.88
N ASP A 302 3.70 -19.37 -10.61
CA ASP A 302 4.13 -20.66 -10.06
C ASP A 302 5.47 -20.52 -9.32
N PHE A 303 5.50 -19.72 -8.26
CA PHE A 303 6.63 -19.60 -7.35
C PHE A 303 6.37 -20.39 -6.07
N ASP A 304 7.38 -21.19 -5.66
CA ASP A 304 7.31 -21.99 -4.45
C ASP A 304 7.02 -21.09 -3.21
N GLY A 305 6.02 -21.49 -2.43
CA GLY A 305 5.59 -20.79 -1.23
C GLY A 305 4.72 -19.54 -1.45
N LEU A 306 4.48 -19.06 -2.69
CA LEU A 306 3.66 -17.88 -2.93
C LEU A 306 2.19 -18.09 -2.49
N LYS A 307 1.58 -19.20 -2.89
CA LYS A 307 0.20 -19.51 -2.51
C LYS A 307 0.04 -19.68 -1.01
N SER A 308 0.99 -20.36 -0.38
CA SER A 308 1.01 -20.53 1.09
C SER A 308 1.08 -19.18 1.79
N ALA A 309 1.97 -18.29 1.36
CA ALA A 309 2.10 -16.94 1.91
C ALA A 309 0.79 -16.13 1.81
N ILE A 310 0.10 -16.18 0.66
CA ILE A 310 -1.20 -15.50 0.50
C ILE A 310 -2.26 -16.09 1.45
N ILE A 311 -2.31 -17.40 1.61
CA ILE A 311 -3.25 -18.07 2.51
C ILE A 311 -2.95 -17.70 3.98
N GLU A 312 -1.68 -17.72 4.38
CA GLU A 312 -1.26 -17.29 5.71
C GLU A 312 -1.68 -15.86 6.01
N MET A 313 -1.46 -14.94 5.08
CA MET A 313 -1.88 -13.55 5.23
C MET A 313 -3.40 -13.38 5.24
N LEU A 314 -4.16 -14.14 4.46
CA LEU A 314 -5.62 -14.15 4.51
C LEU A 314 -6.15 -14.64 5.87
N SER A 315 -5.43 -15.52 6.54
CA SER A 315 -5.74 -15.98 7.90
C SER A 315 -5.30 -14.99 9.00
N GLY A 316 -4.74 -13.84 8.64
CA GLY A 316 -4.32 -12.80 9.58
C GLY A 316 -2.87 -12.90 10.05
N ALA A 317 -2.09 -13.85 9.53
CA ALA A 317 -0.65 -13.92 9.78
C ALA A 317 0.12 -12.85 9.00
N SER A 318 1.38 -12.67 9.35
CA SER A 318 2.37 -11.94 8.57
C SER A 318 3.45 -12.92 8.09
N VAL A 319 4.07 -12.63 6.96
CA VAL A 319 5.06 -13.49 6.30
C VAL A 319 6.35 -12.71 6.11
N GLU A 320 7.49 -13.33 6.41
CA GLU A 320 8.80 -12.73 6.15
C GLU A 320 9.04 -12.60 4.65
N VAL A 321 9.59 -11.43 4.22
CA VAL A 321 9.86 -11.12 2.81
C VAL A 321 11.21 -10.43 2.65
N ASP A 322 11.98 -10.82 1.64
CA ASP A 322 13.18 -10.11 1.20
C ASP A 322 12.87 -9.18 0.03
N VAL A 323 12.79 -7.88 0.33
CA VAL A 323 12.49 -6.81 -0.66
C VAL A 323 13.71 -6.36 -1.46
N THR A 324 14.90 -6.89 -1.21
CA THR A 324 16.16 -6.39 -1.77
C THR A 324 16.36 -6.78 -3.24
N SER A 325 15.91 -7.96 -3.63
CA SER A 325 16.05 -8.51 -5.00
C SER A 325 15.10 -7.89 -6.02
N PHE A 326 14.03 -7.25 -5.56
CA PHE A 326 12.95 -6.73 -6.40
C PHE A 326 13.44 -5.78 -7.51
N GLN A 327 12.91 -5.98 -8.71
CA GLN A 327 13.05 -5.10 -9.87
C GLN A 327 11.66 -4.72 -10.40
N ASN A 328 11.52 -3.54 -11.02
CA ASN A 328 10.22 -3.00 -11.48
C ASN A 328 9.57 -3.75 -12.65
N ASP A 329 10.13 -4.83 -13.08
CA ASP A 329 9.70 -5.52 -14.27
C ASP A 329 9.06 -6.87 -13.92
N THR A 330 7.76 -6.98 -14.16
CA THR A 330 6.98 -8.19 -13.88
C THR A 330 7.44 -9.41 -14.67
N VAL A 331 8.16 -9.23 -15.78
CA VAL A 331 8.74 -10.30 -16.59
C VAL A 331 9.98 -10.90 -15.94
N SER A 332 10.63 -10.17 -15.04
CA SER A 332 11.88 -10.58 -14.39
C SER A 332 11.71 -11.10 -12.97
N PHE A 333 10.49 -11.29 -12.47
CA PHE A 333 10.28 -11.90 -11.15
C PHE A 333 10.93 -13.28 -11.09
N ALA A 334 11.77 -13.49 -10.09
CA ALA A 334 12.54 -14.70 -9.92
C ALA A 334 12.02 -15.62 -8.80
N ASN A 335 11.23 -15.06 -7.87
CA ASN A 335 10.76 -15.75 -6.68
C ASN A 335 9.47 -15.12 -6.13
N ARG A 336 8.91 -15.74 -5.06
CA ARG A 336 7.71 -15.24 -4.39
C ARG A 336 7.88 -13.84 -3.80
N ASP A 337 9.07 -13.52 -3.32
CA ASP A 337 9.32 -12.27 -2.59
C ASP A 337 9.29 -11.07 -3.54
N ASP A 338 9.67 -11.25 -4.82
CA ASP A 338 9.51 -10.23 -5.85
C ASP A 338 8.01 -9.93 -6.10
N VAL A 339 7.17 -10.96 -6.15
CA VAL A 339 5.72 -10.79 -6.30
C VAL A 339 5.11 -10.10 -5.08
N LEU A 340 5.49 -10.52 -3.87
CA LEU A 340 5.01 -9.92 -2.63
C LEU A 340 5.43 -8.45 -2.54
N THR A 341 6.67 -8.13 -2.91
CA THR A 341 7.18 -6.76 -2.95
C THR A 341 6.41 -5.89 -3.97
N TYR A 342 6.11 -6.45 -5.13
CA TYR A 342 5.28 -5.76 -6.11
C TYR A 342 3.87 -5.47 -5.57
N LEU A 343 3.27 -6.43 -4.86
CA LEU A 343 1.96 -6.25 -4.21
C LEU A 343 1.99 -5.18 -3.10
N ILE A 344 3.13 -4.98 -2.41
CA ILE A 344 3.32 -3.85 -1.48
C ILE A 344 3.23 -2.52 -2.24
N HIS A 345 3.97 -2.36 -3.34
CA HIS A 345 3.93 -1.14 -4.13
C HIS A 345 2.55 -0.86 -4.75
N LEU A 346 1.82 -1.90 -5.13
CA LEU A 346 0.43 -1.78 -5.60
C LEU A 346 -0.57 -1.45 -4.48
N GLY A 347 -0.19 -1.60 -3.20
CA GLY A 347 -1.04 -1.34 -2.04
C GLY A 347 -1.95 -2.51 -1.62
N TYR A 348 -1.73 -3.71 -2.16
CA TYR A 348 -2.46 -4.91 -1.70
C TYR A 348 -1.85 -5.53 -0.45
N LEU A 349 -0.61 -5.22 -0.15
CA LEU A 349 0.07 -5.66 1.06
C LEU A 349 0.69 -4.47 1.77
N ALA A 350 0.79 -4.55 3.09
CA ALA A 350 1.57 -3.65 3.93
C ALA A 350 2.86 -4.32 4.36
N TYR A 351 3.88 -3.53 4.65
CA TYR A 351 5.20 -3.98 5.03
C TYR A 351 5.63 -3.32 6.34
N ASP A 352 6.12 -4.12 7.24
CA ASP A 352 6.76 -3.69 8.48
C ASP A 352 8.28 -3.81 8.31
N GLN A 353 8.97 -2.69 8.30
CA GLN A 353 10.43 -2.61 8.11
C GLN A 353 11.20 -3.27 9.26
N ASP A 354 10.72 -3.14 10.49
CA ASP A 354 11.44 -3.61 11.68
C ASP A 354 11.43 -5.13 11.73
N SER A 355 10.28 -5.75 11.50
CA SER A 355 10.13 -7.20 11.48
C SER A 355 10.44 -7.84 10.12
N ARG A 356 10.54 -7.07 9.05
CA ARG A 356 10.63 -7.53 7.65
C ARG A 356 9.48 -8.43 7.23
N HIS A 357 8.29 -8.16 7.76
CA HIS A 357 7.10 -8.93 7.46
C HIS A 357 6.13 -8.17 6.58
N VAL A 358 5.47 -8.91 5.73
CA VAL A 358 4.38 -8.46 4.87
C VAL A 358 3.06 -9.03 5.37
N PHE A 359 1.98 -8.26 5.28
CA PHE A 359 0.65 -8.67 5.73
C PHE A 359 -0.46 -7.94 4.96
N ILE A 360 -1.70 -8.43 5.07
CA ILE A 360 -2.87 -7.76 4.51
C ILE A 360 -3.26 -6.60 5.45
N PRO A 361 -3.29 -5.35 4.94
CA PRO A 361 -3.43 -4.17 5.80
C PRO A 361 -4.79 -4.08 6.50
N ASN A 362 -5.89 -4.40 5.81
CA ASN A 362 -7.24 -4.11 6.30
C ASN A 362 -8.32 -5.02 5.67
N GLU A 363 -9.56 -4.86 6.12
CA GLU A 363 -10.69 -5.65 5.63
C GLU A 363 -11.02 -5.36 4.15
N GLU A 364 -10.85 -4.13 3.67
CA GLU A 364 -11.07 -3.80 2.26
C GLU A 364 -10.19 -4.66 1.35
N ILE A 365 -8.89 -4.68 1.61
CA ILE A 365 -7.92 -5.45 0.81
C ILE A 365 -8.10 -6.97 1.03
N ARG A 366 -8.47 -7.40 2.24
CA ARG A 366 -8.79 -8.79 2.51
C ARG A 366 -9.95 -9.29 1.63
N HIS A 367 -11.00 -8.47 1.49
CA HIS A 367 -12.11 -8.77 0.59
C HIS A 367 -11.65 -8.91 -0.87
N GLU A 368 -10.81 -8.01 -1.36
CA GLU A 368 -10.27 -8.05 -2.72
C GLU A 368 -9.45 -9.31 -2.99
N LEU A 369 -8.52 -9.65 -2.08
CA LEU A 369 -7.70 -10.86 -2.20
C LEU A 369 -8.55 -12.13 -2.12
N ASN A 370 -9.55 -12.20 -1.24
CA ASN A 370 -10.49 -13.32 -1.18
C ASN A 370 -11.26 -13.50 -2.50
N HIS A 371 -11.70 -12.40 -3.12
CA HIS A 371 -12.36 -12.44 -4.43
C HIS A 371 -11.42 -12.93 -5.53
N ALA A 372 -10.18 -12.46 -5.56
CA ALA A 372 -9.17 -12.88 -6.52
C ALA A 372 -8.89 -14.40 -6.39
N VAL A 373 -8.67 -14.89 -5.17
CA VAL A 373 -8.42 -16.31 -4.88
C VAL A 373 -9.61 -17.19 -5.29
N LYS A 374 -10.85 -16.79 -4.99
CA LYS A 374 -12.06 -17.56 -5.38
C LYS A 374 -12.21 -17.73 -6.90
N ARG A 375 -11.78 -16.76 -7.70
CA ARG A 375 -11.84 -16.82 -9.18
C ARG A 375 -10.75 -17.68 -9.79
N THR A 376 -9.66 -17.93 -9.11
CA THR A 376 -8.49 -18.64 -9.64
C THR A 376 -8.59 -20.16 -9.58
N SER A 377 -9.75 -20.73 -9.22
CA SER A 377 -9.94 -22.18 -9.12
C SER A 377 -8.92 -22.87 -8.19
N TRP A 378 -8.51 -22.19 -7.13
CA TRP A 378 -7.70 -22.80 -6.08
C TRP A 378 -8.56 -23.80 -5.30
N ASN A 379 -8.69 -25.01 -5.86
CA ASN A 379 -9.47 -26.08 -5.24
C ASN A 379 -9.01 -26.37 -3.80
N GLU A 380 -7.73 -26.24 -3.55
CA GLU A 380 -7.14 -26.34 -2.22
C GLU A 380 -7.72 -25.29 -1.27
N MET A 381 -7.79 -24.03 -1.69
CA MET A 381 -8.33 -22.94 -0.87
C MET A 381 -9.82 -23.13 -0.56
N MET A 382 -10.62 -23.61 -1.51
CA MET A 382 -12.03 -23.94 -1.25
C MET A 382 -12.17 -25.09 -0.26
N THR A 383 -11.30 -26.08 -0.35
CA THR A 383 -11.23 -27.18 0.62
C THR A 383 -10.86 -26.67 2.00
N PHE A 384 -9.86 -25.79 2.08
CA PHE A 384 -9.45 -25.18 3.35
C PHE A 384 -10.52 -24.33 4.00
N GLN A 385 -11.18 -23.45 3.23
CA GLN A 385 -12.27 -22.65 3.78
C GLN A 385 -13.38 -23.54 4.36
N LYS A 386 -13.71 -24.63 3.68
CA LYS A 386 -14.70 -25.59 4.16
C LYS A 386 -14.23 -26.31 5.42
N GLU A 387 -12.98 -26.76 5.46
CA GLU A 387 -12.40 -27.45 6.63
C GLU A 387 -12.23 -26.49 7.81
N SER A 388 -11.81 -25.25 7.57
CA SER A 388 -11.70 -24.21 8.59
C SER A 388 -13.08 -23.83 9.17
N LEU A 389 -14.12 -23.78 8.33
CA LEU A 389 -15.47 -23.53 8.83
C LEU A 389 -15.96 -24.69 9.73
N ALA A 390 -15.77 -25.93 9.28
CA ALA A 390 -16.13 -27.11 10.06
C ALA A 390 -15.36 -27.17 11.40
N LEU A 391 -14.08 -26.73 11.41
CA LEU A 391 -13.28 -26.66 12.63
C LEU A 391 -13.80 -25.55 13.57
N LEU A 392 -14.20 -24.39 13.06
CA LEU A 392 -14.81 -23.34 13.86
C LEU A 392 -16.13 -23.83 14.47
N ASP A 393 -17.00 -24.47 13.69
CA ASP A 393 -18.26 -25.04 14.16
C ASP A 393 -18.01 -26.08 15.27
N ALA A 394 -17.08 -27.03 15.08
CA ALA A 394 -16.68 -27.99 16.09
C ALA A 394 -16.15 -27.34 17.39
N THR A 395 -15.42 -26.20 17.25
CA THR A 395 -14.95 -25.42 18.40
C THR A 395 -16.14 -24.84 19.19
N LEU A 396 -17.11 -24.26 18.49
CA LEU A 396 -18.32 -23.69 19.11
C LEU A 396 -19.18 -24.74 19.76
N GLU A 397 -19.27 -25.93 19.17
CA GLU A 397 -19.96 -27.12 19.72
C GLU A 397 -19.17 -27.81 20.84
N LYS A 398 -17.90 -27.39 21.07
CA LYS A 398 -16.97 -27.95 22.06
C LYS A 398 -16.58 -29.41 21.79
N ASP A 399 -16.59 -29.81 20.54
CA ASP A 399 -16.10 -31.11 20.12
C ASP A 399 -14.59 -31.12 19.93
N GLY A 400 -13.86 -31.32 21.04
CA GLY A 400 -12.39 -31.31 21.02
C GLY A 400 -11.81 -32.41 20.11
N MET A 401 -12.52 -33.51 19.89
CA MET A 401 -12.05 -34.58 19.01
C MET A 401 -12.10 -34.17 17.53
N GLU A 402 -13.21 -33.57 17.12
CA GLU A 402 -13.33 -33.08 15.73
C GLU A 402 -12.42 -31.87 15.49
N VAL A 403 -12.18 -31.01 16.49
CA VAL A 403 -11.19 -29.95 16.41
C VAL A 403 -9.78 -30.51 16.19
N ALA A 404 -9.35 -31.51 16.98
CA ALA A 404 -8.07 -32.18 16.84
C ALA A 404 -7.89 -32.81 15.46
N LYS A 405 -8.92 -33.51 14.95
CA LYS A 405 -8.93 -34.09 13.60
C LYS A 405 -8.87 -33.01 12.48
N GLY A 406 -9.59 -31.91 12.65
CA GLY A 406 -9.57 -30.78 11.71
C GLY A 406 -8.17 -30.17 11.59
N ILE A 407 -7.50 -29.95 12.72
CA ILE A 407 -6.12 -29.48 12.76
C ILE A 407 -5.17 -30.48 12.10
N GLU A 408 -5.34 -31.78 12.36
CA GLU A 408 -4.54 -32.87 11.75
C GLU A 408 -4.65 -32.88 10.23
N LYS A 409 -5.86 -32.72 9.69
CA LYS A 409 -6.08 -32.63 8.24
C LYS A 409 -5.37 -31.45 7.62
N ILE A 410 -5.50 -30.29 8.23
CA ILE A 410 -4.88 -29.07 7.75
C ILE A 410 -3.35 -29.20 7.82
N HIS A 411 -2.83 -29.72 8.93
CA HIS A 411 -1.42 -30.00 9.09
C HIS A 411 -0.89 -30.95 8.00
N THR A 412 -1.57 -32.05 7.75
CA THR A 412 -1.12 -33.05 6.76
C THR A 412 -1.20 -32.51 5.33
N GLY A 413 -2.22 -31.73 5.02
CA GLY A 413 -2.38 -31.08 3.71
C GLY A 413 -1.30 -30.02 3.41
N TYR A 414 -0.74 -29.37 4.44
CA TYR A 414 0.30 -28.35 4.33
C TYR A 414 1.72 -28.83 4.66
N SER A 415 1.88 -30.07 5.10
CA SER A 415 3.17 -30.60 5.58
C SER A 415 4.29 -30.65 4.53
N SER A 416 3.99 -30.39 3.25
CA SER A 416 5.04 -30.22 2.25
C SER A 416 5.81 -28.88 2.39
N THR A 417 5.22 -27.89 3.08
CA THR A 417 5.76 -26.53 3.20
C THR A 417 6.11 -26.12 4.64
N ILE A 418 5.46 -26.67 5.66
CA ILE A 418 5.70 -26.33 7.07
C ILE A 418 6.17 -27.57 7.81
N MET A 419 7.47 -27.69 8.04
CA MET A 419 7.99 -28.76 8.91
C MET A 419 7.76 -28.37 10.38
N TYR A 420 7.00 -29.18 11.11
CA TYR A 420 6.84 -29.03 12.56
C TYR A 420 8.15 -29.27 13.29
N HIS A 421 8.74 -28.21 13.78
CA HIS A 421 9.93 -28.31 14.61
C HIS A 421 9.70 -27.89 16.05
N ASP A 422 8.71 -27.02 16.30
CA ASP A 422 8.43 -26.38 17.58
C ASP A 422 6.99 -25.85 17.71
N GLU A 423 6.72 -25.19 18.82
CA GLU A 423 5.43 -24.56 19.15
C GLU A 423 5.06 -23.40 18.17
N ASN A 424 6.05 -22.74 17.58
CA ASN A 424 5.82 -21.68 16.59
C ASN A 424 5.25 -22.24 15.27
N SER A 425 5.72 -23.41 14.86
CA SER A 425 5.19 -24.10 13.68
C SER A 425 3.74 -24.53 13.88
N LEU A 426 3.38 -24.99 15.09
CA LEU A 426 1.99 -25.28 15.48
C LEU A 426 1.12 -24.04 15.45
N SER A 427 1.62 -22.91 15.93
CA SER A 427 0.95 -21.61 15.90
C SER A 427 0.59 -21.19 14.47
N SER A 428 1.50 -21.38 13.50
CA SER A 428 1.24 -21.08 12.08
C SER A 428 0.11 -21.94 11.50
N VAL A 429 0.12 -23.24 11.77
CA VAL A 429 -0.96 -24.14 11.30
C VAL A 429 -2.32 -23.76 11.90
N LEU A 430 -2.35 -23.37 13.18
CA LEU A 430 -3.61 -22.96 13.81
C LEU A 430 -4.15 -21.65 13.23
N THR A 431 -3.27 -20.73 12.87
CA THR A 431 -3.68 -19.50 12.18
C THR A 431 -4.42 -19.83 10.89
N ILE A 432 -3.92 -20.80 10.12
CA ILE A 432 -4.56 -21.28 8.89
C ILE A 432 -5.85 -22.04 9.21
N ALA A 433 -5.82 -22.90 10.23
CA ALA A 433 -6.95 -23.73 10.64
C ALA A 433 -8.20 -22.90 11.00
N TYR A 434 -8.01 -21.72 11.58
CA TYR A 434 -9.09 -20.80 11.92
C TYR A 434 -9.31 -19.68 10.88
N LEU A 435 -8.93 -19.87 9.63
CA LEU A 435 -9.10 -18.88 8.55
C LEU A 435 -10.56 -18.37 8.47
N SER A 436 -11.55 -19.25 8.56
CA SER A 436 -12.97 -18.91 8.47
C SER A 436 -13.46 -18.06 9.65
N SER A 437 -12.74 -18.06 10.78
CA SER A 437 -13.08 -17.21 11.93
C SER A 437 -13.06 -15.72 11.60
N MET A 438 -12.22 -15.30 10.64
CA MET A 438 -12.09 -13.90 10.23
C MET A 438 -13.38 -13.30 9.67
N GLN A 439 -14.34 -14.13 9.26
CA GLN A 439 -15.68 -13.66 8.89
C GLN A 439 -16.43 -13.09 10.10
N TYR A 440 -16.30 -13.72 11.26
CA TYR A 440 -17.10 -13.47 12.47
C TYR A 440 -16.31 -12.75 13.57
N TYR A 441 -14.99 -12.87 13.55
CA TYR A 441 -14.07 -12.33 14.54
C TYR A 441 -13.16 -11.25 13.95
N PHE A 442 -12.66 -10.38 14.80
CA PHE A 442 -11.53 -9.53 14.46
C PHE A 442 -10.26 -10.37 14.26
N LYS A 443 -9.22 -9.75 13.67
CA LYS A 443 -7.90 -10.38 13.58
C LYS A 443 -7.48 -10.92 14.96
N PRO A 444 -7.04 -12.18 15.06
CA PRO A 444 -6.66 -12.74 16.35
C PRO A 444 -5.50 -11.96 16.97
N ILE A 445 -5.65 -11.66 18.26
CA ILE A 445 -4.57 -11.06 19.04
C ILE A 445 -3.64 -12.20 19.43
N ARG A 446 -2.38 -12.12 18.99
CA ARG A 446 -1.32 -13.04 19.39
C ARG A 446 -0.62 -12.50 20.63
N GLU A 447 -0.20 -13.42 21.51
CA GLU A 447 0.57 -13.08 22.71
C GLU A 447 -0.10 -11.96 23.54
N LEU A 448 -1.42 -12.06 23.73
CA LEU A 448 -2.12 -11.07 24.56
C LEU A 448 -1.50 -11.02 25.95
N PRO A 449 -0.95 -9.86 26.41
CA PRO A 449 -0.39 -9.72 27.73
C PRO A 449 -1.46 -9.98 28.80
N THR A 450 -1.19 -10.90 29.69
CA THR A 450 -2.01 -11.17 30.87
C THR A 450 -1.16 -10.95 32.11
N GLY A 451 -1.74 -10.61 33.22
CA GLY A 451 -0.99 -10.24 34.43
C GLY A 451 0.11 -11.23 34.90
N ARG A 452 0.16 -12.45 34.34
CA ARG A 452 1.13 -13.51 34.65
C ARG A 452 1.66 -14.28 33.43
N GLY A 453 1.48 -13.77 32.19
CA GLY A 453 1.95 -14.41 30.95
C GLY A 453 1.18 -13.91 29.73
N PHE A 454 1.25 -14.66 28.62
CA PHE A 454 0.61 -14.34 27.36
C PHE A 454 -0.29 -15.50 26.94
N ALA A 455 -1.49 -15.20 26.39
CA ALA A 455 -2.31 -16.17 25.67
C ALA A 455 -1.81 -16.27 24.23
N ASP A 456 -1.69 -17.48 23.69
CA ASP A 456 -1.16 -17.66 22.34
C ASP A 456 -2.05 -17.01 21.29
N PHE A 457 -3.39 -17.19 21.39
CA PHE A 457 -4.36 -16.50 20.55
C PHE A 457 -5.60 -16.09 21.33
N VAL A 458 -6.13 -14.91 20.99
CA VAL A 458 -7.44 -14.47 21.45
C VAL A 458 -8.25 -13.99 20.25
N TYR A 459 -9.43 -14.57 20.05
CA TYR A 459 -10.39 -14.19 19.03
C TYR A 459 -11.54 -13.44 19.68
N ILE A 460 -11.76 -12.19 19.30
CA ILE A 460 -12.86 -11.35 19.78
C ILE A 460 -13.89 -11.23 18.65
N PRO A 461 -15.16 -11.63 18.85
CA PRO A 461 -16.17 -11.53 17.81
C PRO A 461 -16.46 -10.06 17.46
N LYS A 462 -16.75 -9.80 16.20
CA LYS A 462 -17.21 -8.50 15.74
C LYS A 462 -18.55 -8.16 16.40
N PRO A 463 -18.87 -6.87 16.62
CA PRO A 463 -20.04 -6.43 17.37
C PRO A 463 -21.36 -7.06 16.90
N GLU A 464 -21.53 -7.21 15.58
CA GLU A 464 -22.72 -7.78 14.93
C GLU A 464 -22.89 -9.28 15.19
N TYR A 465 -21.80 -10.00 15.53
CA TYR A 465 -21.82 -11.45 15.78
C TYR A 465 -21.69 -11.82 17.26
N LYS A 466 -21.54 -10.85 18.15
CA LYS A 466 -21.28 -11.06 19.58
C LYS A 466 -22.36 -11.89 20.29
N ALA A 467 -23.59 -11.88 19.78
CA ALA A 467 -24.70 -12.66 20.37
C ALA A 467 -24.54 -14.16 20.12
N ASP A 468 -24.02 -14.53 18.96
CA ASP A 468 -23.97 -15.93 18.49
C ASP A 468 -22.59 -16.55 18.63
N TYR A 469 -21.53 -15.72 18.69
CA TYR A 469 -20.14 -16.14 18.73
C TYR A 469 -19.45 -15.71 20.04
N PRO A 470 -18.94 -16.65 20.86
CA PRO A 470 -18.16 -16.36 22.07
C PRO A 470 -16.76 -15.87 21.70
N ALA A 471 -16.08 -15.13 22.59
CA ALA A 471 -14.65 -14.94 22.47
C ALA A 471 -13.91 -16.26 22.69
N LEU A 472 -12.83 -16.52 21.94
CA LEU A 472 -12.03 -17.73 22.09
C LEU A 472 -10.65 -17.34 22.68
N VAL A 473 -10.25 -18.04 23.74
CA VAL A 473 -8.91 -17.95 24.33
C VAL A 473 -8.21 -19.28 24.09
N VAL A 474 -7.19 -19.28 23.25
CA VAL A 474 -6.51 -20.49 22.79
C VAL A 474 -5.09 -20.51 23.35
N GLU A 475 -4.71 -21.63 23.94
CA GLU A 475 -3.37 -21.94 24.42
C GLU A 475 -2.83 -23.20 23.77
N LEU A 476 -1.58 -23.17 23.33
CA LEU A 476 -0.90 -24.25 22.66
C LEU A 476 0.08 -24.94 23.58
N LYS A 477 0.26 -26.24 23.38
CA LYS A 477 1.33 -27.00 24.01
C LYS A 477 1.96 -27.96 23.02
N TRP A 478 3.23 -28.18 23.25
CA TRP A 478 4.06 -29.09 22.48
C TRP A 478 4.61 -30.19 23.37
N ASN A 479 4.34 -31.46 23.02
CA ASN A 479 4.74 -32.62 23.81
C ASN A 479 4.24 -32.59 25.28
N LYS A 480 3.05 -32.07 25.53
CA LYS A 480 2.37 -32.07 26.84
C LYS A 480 0.99 -32.70 26.72
N THR A 481 -0.05 -32.04 27.25
CA THR A 481 -1.46 -32.45 27.11
C THR A 481 -2.30 -31.20 26.86
N ALA A 482 -3.47 -31.38 26.21
CA ALA A 482 -4.44 -30.30 26.03
C ALA A 482 -4.98 -29.78 27.37
N ASP A 483 -5.15 -30.68 28.39
CA ASP A 483 -5.51 -30.27 29.74
C ASP A 483 -4.47 -29.33 30.38
N THR A 484 -3.17 -29.54 30.10
CA THR A 484 -2.11 -28.65 30.58
C THR A 484 -2.25 -27.27 29.98
N ALA A 485 -2.62 -27.18 28.68
CA ALA A 485 -2.89 -25.91 28.02
C ALA A 485 -4.08 -25.21 28.68
N LEU A 486 -5.18 -25.92 28.84
CA LEU A 486 -6.40 -25.40 29.46
C LEU A 486 -6.17 -24.96 30.92
N GLN A 487 -5.42 -25.75 31.70
CA GLN A 487 -5.04 -25.38 33.06
C GLN A 487 -4.19 -24.10 33.11
N GLN A 488 -3.29 -23.93 32.15
CA GLN A 488 -2.49 -22.71 32.06
C GLN A 488 -3.35 -21.46 31.84
N ILE A 489 -4.38 -21.53 30.95
CA ILE A 489 -5.33 -20.43 30.75
C ILE A 489 -5.97 -20.02 32.09
N LYS A 490 -6.42 -21.02 32.88
CA LYS A 490 -7.07 -20.82 34.19
C LYS A 490 -6.10 -20.24 35.24
N ASP A 491 -4.91 -20.84 35.39
CA ASP A 491 -3.92 -20.45 36.40
C ASP A 491 -3.37 -19.03 36.17
N ARG A 492 -3.23 -18.65 34.91
CA ARG A 492 -2.74 -17.32 34.53
C ARG A 492 -3.85 -16.28 34.43
N LYS A 493 -5.11 -16.69 34.63
CA LYS A 493 -6.29 -15.82 34.64
C LYS A 493 -6.44 -14.99 33.36
N TYR A 494 -6.19 -15.60 32.20
CA TYR A 494 -6.30 -14.93 30.89
C TYR A 494 -7.68 -14.28 30.67
N PRO A 495 -8.82 -14.86 31.11
CA PRO A 495 -10.11 -14.20 30.98
C PRO A 495 -10.23 -12.85 31.66
N GLN A 496 -9.41 -12.57 32.70
CA GLN A 496 -9.40 -11.24 33.36
C GLN A 496 -8.91 -10.13 32.44
N SER A 497 -8.05 -10.42 31.48
CA SER A 497 -7.63 -9.45 30.46
C SER A 497 -8.75 -9.06 29.49
N LEU A 498 -9.84 -9.85 29.50
CA LEU A 498 -11.05 -9.61 28.73
C LEU A 498 -12.21 -9.09 29.61
N GLU A 499 -11.93 -8.58 30.81
CA GLU A 499 -12.97 -8.03 31.72
C GLU A 499 -13.93 -7.03 31.04
N PRO A 500 -13.44 -6.12 30.16
CA PRO A 500 -14.32 -5.22 29.42
C PRO A 500 -15.23 -5.96 28.42
N TYR A 501 -14.91 -7.20 28.05
CA TYR A 501 -15.71 -8.00 27.16
C TYR A 501 -16.88 -8.66 27.91
N THR A 502 -18.11 -8.30 27.57
CA THR A 502 -19.33 -8.74 28.27
C THR A 502 -19.97 -9.99 27.67
N GLY A 503 -19.38 -10.60 26.64
CA GLY A 503 -19.87 -11.82 25.98
C GLY A 503 -19.43 -13.11 26.69
N ASN A 504 -19.82 -14.25 26.10
CA ASN A 504 -19.34 -15.56 26.51
C ASN A 504 -17.89 -15.77 26.08
N ILE A 505 -17.14 -16.57 26.82
CA ILE A 505 -15.75 -16.92 26.53
C ILE A 505 -15.60 -18.44 26.51
N LEU A 506 -14.97 -18.99 25.47
CA LEU A 506 -14.51 -20.37 25.41
C LEU A 506 -13.02 -20.44 25.63
N LEU A 507 -12.58 -21.34 26.46
CA LEU A 507 -11.20 -21.69 26.73
C LEU A 507 -10.85 -22.93 25.92
N VAL A 508 -9.81 -22.83 25.06
CA VAL A 508 -9.42 -23.88 24.12
C VAL A 508 -7.97 -24.26 24.37
N GLY A 509 -7.75 -25.45 24.86
CA GLY A 509 -6.41 -26.02 25.05
C GLY A 509 -6.08 -27.00 23.91
N ILE A 510 -4.98 -26.78 23.20
CA ILE A 510 -4.52 -27.62 22.09
C ILE A 510 -3.12 -28.13 22.37
N ASN A 511 -2.84 -29.40 22.07
CA ASN A 511 -1.51 -29.99 22.16
C ASN A 511 -1.20 -30.83 20.95
N TYR A 512 0.07 -30.83 20.54
CA TYR A 512 0.65 -31.78 19.59
C TYR A 512 1.70 -32.64 20.25
N ASP A 513 1.59 -33.96 20.12
CA ASP A 513 2.57 -34.93 20.59
C ASP A 513 3.46 -35.40 19.43
N LYS A 514 4.75 -35.07 19.48
CA LYS A 514 5.74 -35.44 18.44
C LYS A 514 5.97 -36.94 18.32
N LYS A 515 5.73 -37.73 19.39
CA LYS A 515 5.98 -39.18 19.40
C LYS A 515 4.84 -39.93 18.72
N THR A 516 3.59 -39.59 19.05
CA THR A 516 2.39 -40.19 18.43
C THR A 516 2.03 -39.52 17.12
N LYS A 517 2.51 -38.27 16.91
CA LYS A 517 2.12 -37.38 15.81
C LYS A 517 0.63 -37.00 15.82
N GLU A 518 0.02 -36.95 16.98
CA GLU A 518 -1.39 -36.70 17.15
C GLU A 518 -1.64 -35.32 17.79
N HIS A 519 -2.74 -34.69 17.39
CA HIS A 519 -3.27 -33.52 18.04
C HIS A 519 -4.31 -33.93 19.10
N SER A 520 -4.42 -33.14 20.15
CA SER A 520 -5.48 -33.24 21.14
C SER A 520 -6.04 -31.86 21.49
N CYS A 521 -7.33 -31.79 21.75
CA CYS A 521 -8.01 -30.54 22.08
C CYS A 521 -9.00 -30.74 23.22
N VAL A 522 -9.04 -29.80 24.16
CA VAL A 522 -10.03 -29.71 25.22
C VAL A 522 -10.64 -28.32 25.25
N ILE A 523 -11.97 -28.22 25.34
CA ILE A 523 -12.70 -26.96 25.28
C ILE A 523 -13.66 -26.84 26.43
N GLU A 524 -13.64 -25.72 27.15
CA GLU A 524 -14.55 -25.44 28.25
C GLU A 524 -15.11 -24.01 28.17
N ASN A 525 -16.28 -23.80 28.75
CA ASN A 525 -16.76 -22.43 28.99
C ASN A 525 -15.98 -21.81 30.14
N ASP A 526 -15.65 -20.53 30.02
CA ASP A 526 -15.22 -19.75 31.19
C ASP A 526 -16.42 -19.59 32.13
N LYS A 527 -16.30 -20.16 33.32
CA LYS A 527 -17.28 -19.93 34.37
C LYS A 527 -17.01 -18.56 34.98
N LYS A 528 -17.74 -17.53 34.53
CA LYS A 528 -17.78 -16.26 35.26
C LYS A 528 -18.15 -16.55 36.70
N GLN A 529 -17.23 -16.33 37.65
CA GLN A 529 -17.50 -16.30 39.07
C GLN A 529 -18.37 -15.10 39.43
#